data_4c7634b6c4688f4b62f3bcee9a9f4de2
#
_entry.id   4c7634b6c4688f4b62f3bcee9a9f4de2
#
_cell.length_a   1.000
_cell.length_b   1.000
_cell.length_c   1.000
_cell.angle_alpha   90.00
_cell.angle_beta   90.00
_cell.angle_gamma   90.00
#
_symmetry.space_group_name_H-M   'P 1'
#
loop_
_entity.id
_entity.type
_entity.pdbx_description
1 polymer ?
#
loop_
_entity_poly.entity_id
_entity_poly.type
_entity_poly.pdbx_seq_one_letter_code
_entity_poly.pdbx_strand_id
1 'polypeptide(L)'
;MGRVVLGGGEMAHYGKESKLSPAKVLEKAVEFFGPGGVGLEVKEKGGGCASFEGGGGHVFIEVCEKGKGADVDLETREWDYQVKQFMNKI
;
A
#
# COMPACT_ATOMS: atom_id res chain seq x y z
N MET A 1 -1.33 13.52 -14.56
CA MET A 1 -0.92 14.11 -13.82
C MET A 1 -1.42 14.04 -12.64
N GLY A 2 -1.09 13.65 -11.93
CA GLY A 2 -1.51 13.50 -10.78
C GLY A 2 -1.65 14.73 -10.12
N ARG A 3 -2.68 15.10 -9.69
CA ARG A 3 -2.80 16.19 -9.18
C ARG A 3 -2.98 16.00 -7.82
N VAL A 4 -2.43 16.59 -7.06
CA VAL A 4 -2.53 16.50 -5.68
C VAL A 4 -3.44 17.52 -5.16
N VAL A 5 -4.35 17.14 -4.37
CA VAL A 5 -5.20 18.08 -3.77
C VAL A 5 -4.50 18.61 -2.58
N LEU A 6 -4.50 19.86 -2.38
CA LEU A 6 -3.81 20.40 -1.30
C LEU A 6 -4.66 20.59 -0.13
N GLY A 7 -4.13 20.58 0.97
CA GLY A 7 -4.87 20.76 2.17
C GLY A 7 -4.44 19.70 3.12
N GLY A 8 -4.57 19.95 4.35
CA GLY A 8 -4.14 19.00 5.35
C GLY A 8 -4.88 17.71 5.25
N GLY A 9 -4.19 16.65 5.28
CA GLY A 9 -4.83 15.36 5.30
C GLY A 9 -5.22 14.83 3.97
N GLU A 10 -4.72 15.42 2.91
CA GLU A 10 -5.07 14.87 1.63
C GLU A 10 -4.40 13.54 1.46
N MET A 11 -4.96 12.71 0.62
CA MET A 11 -4.47 11.39 0.36
C MET A 11 -3.85 11.32 -1.02
N ALA A 12 -2.82 10.50 -1.16
CA ALA A 12 -2.20 10.27 -2.45
C ALA A 12 -2.50 8.85 -2.89
N HIS A 13 -2.59 8.66 -4.18
CA HIS A 13 -2.85 7.37 -4.78
C HIS A 13 -1.70 6.99 -5.68
N TYR A 14 -1.31 5.75 -5.62
CA TYR A 14 -0.25 5.22 -6.46
C TYR A 14 -0.70 3.90 -7.04
N GLY A 15 -0.19 3.57 -8.22
CA GLY A 15 -0.52 2.31 -8.84
C GLY A 15 0.75 1.64 -9.36
N LYS A 16 0.75 0.33 -9.36
CA LYS A 16 1.88 -0.42 -9.90
C LYS A 16 1.42 -1.78 -10.35
N GLU A 17 1.97 -2.23 -11.47
CA GLU A 17 1.80 -3.61 -11.88
C GLU A 17 2.96 -4.40 -11.34
N SER A 18 2.67 -5.53 -10.73
CA SER A 18 3.68 -6.37 -10.13
C SER A 18 3.68 -7.74 -10.79
N LYS A 19 4.83 -8.37 -10.84
CA LYS A 19 4.92 -9.74 -11.34
C LYS A 19 4.58 -10.75 -10.26
N LEU A 20 4.42 -10.29 -9.03
CA LEU A 20 4.08 -11.16 -7.93
C LEU A 20 2.58 -11.44 -7.92
N SER A 21 2.21 -12.57 -7.35
CA SER A 21 0.78 -12.87 -7.20
C SER A 21 0.17 -11.93 -6.17
N PRO A 22 -1.15 -11.75 -6.22
CA PRO A 22 -1.80 -10.89 -5.21
C PRO A 22 -1.50 -11.30 -3.79
N ALA A 23 -1.49 -12.60 -3.51
CA ALA A 23 -1.21 -13.07 -2.17
C ALA A 23 0.20 -12.68 -1.73
N LYS A 24 1.16 -12.77 -2.65
CA LYS A 24 2.53 -12.45 -2.32
C LYS A 24 2.70 -10.95 -2.09
N VAL A 25 2.00 -10.13 -2.89
CA VAL A 25 2.05 -8.69 -2.69
C VAL A 25 1.52 -8.31 -1.32
N LEU A 26 0.39 -8.90 -0.92
CA LEU A 26 -0.17 -8.61 0.39
C LEU A 26 0.72 -9.09 1.52
N GLU A 27 1.34 -10.24 1.34
CA GLU A 27 2.27 -10.76 2.34
C GLU A 27 3.44 -9.80 2.53
N LYS A 28 3.99 -9.32 1.43
CA LYS A 28 5.08 -8.37 1.51
C LYS A 28 4.63 -7.05 2.12
N ALA A 29 3.40 -6.64 1.85
CA ALA A 29 2.87 -5.41 2.43
C ALA A 29 2.79 -5.50 3.94
N VAL A 30 2.31 -6.63 4.46
CA VAL A 30 2.22 -6.81 5.89
C VAL A 30 3.60 -6.81 6.52
N GLU A 31 4.57 -7.42 5.86
CA GLU A 31 5.93 -7.43 6.37
C GLU A 31 6.55 -6.04 6.36
N PHE A 32 6.28 -5.27 5.31
CA PHE A 32 6.91 -3.98 5.17
C PHE A 32 6.25 -2.90 6.04
N PHE A 33 4.94 -2.82 6.01
CA PHE A 33 4.24 -1.76 6.73
C PHE A 33 3.87 -2.14 8.15
N GLY A 34 3.72 -3.41 8.44
CA GLY A 34 3.25 -3.86 9.73
C GLY A 34 4.26 -3.71 10.85
N PRO A 35 3.98 -4.32 12.01
CA PRO A 35 4.81 -4.13 13.19
C PRO A 35 6.27 -4.53 13.02
N GLY A 36 6.57 -5.47 12.13
CA GLY A 36 7.95 -5.87 11.93
C GLY A 36 8.71 -4.99 10.96
N GLY A 37 8.06 -4.07 10.32
CA GLY A 37 8.68 -3.17 9.36
C GLY A 37 8.55 -1.73 9.77
N VAL A 38 7.72 -0.99 9.05
CA VAL A 38 7.50 0.42 9.37
C VAL A 38 6.90 0.60 10.77
N GLY A 39 6.13 -0.38 11.21
CA GLY A 39 5.59 -0.33 12.55
C GLY A 39 4.14 0.12 12.62
N LEU A 40 3.43 0.09 11.50
CA LEU A 40 2.04 0.46 11.51
C LEU A 40 1.18 -0.68 12.02
N GLU A 41 0.02 -0.33 12.52
CA GLU A 41 -0.92 -1.34 12.99
C GLU A 41 -1.71 -1.88 11.82
N VAL A 42 -1.82 -3.19 11.70
CA VAL A 42 -2.61 -3.82 10.66
C VAL A 42 -4.06 -3.75 11.09
N LYS A 43 -4.88 -2.99 10.38
CA LYS A 43 -6.28 -2.83 10.73
C LYS A 43 -7.16 -3.84 10.01
N GLU A 44 -6.83 -4.14 8.76
CA GLU A 44 -7.57 -5.12 7.97
C GLU A 44 -6.63 -5.86 7.06
N LYS A 45 -6.94 -7.11 6.80
CA LYS A 45 -6.16 -7.90 5.89
C LYS A 45 -7.03 -9.02 5.37
N GLY A 46 -7.13 -9.14 4.06
CA GLY A 46 -7.89 -10.21 3.44
C GLY A 46 -8.69 -9.69 2.26
N GLY A 47 -9.19 -10.59 1.44
CA GLY A 47 -10.02 -10.21 0.32
C GLY A 47 -9.31 -9.38 -0.71
N GLY A 48 -8.00 -9.48 -0.80
CA GLY A 48 -7.25 -8.68 -1.76
C GLY A 48 -6.91 -7.30 -1.26
N CYS A 49 -7.13 -7.01 0.02
CA CYS A 49 -6.86 -5.70 0.58
C CYS A 49 -6.11 -5.80 1.89
N ALA A 50 -5.43 -4.73 2.23
CA ALA A 50 -4.84 -4.62 3.57
C ALA A 50 -4.82 -3.14 3.93
N SER A 51 -5.07 -2.84 5.20
CA SER A 51 -4.99 -1.47 5.65
C SER A 51 -4.17 -1.38 6.92
N PHE A 52 -3.43 -0.29 7.01
CA PHE A 52 -2.48 -0.07 8.10
C PHE A 52 -2.66 1.35 8.60
N GLU A 53 -2.50 1.54 9.90
CA GLU A 53 -2.64 2.87 10.49
C GLU A 53 -1.54 3.13 11.49
N GLY A 54 -1.14 4.36 11.60
CA GLY A 54 -0.18 4.78 12.61
C GLY A 54 0.41 6.13 12.27
N GLY A 55 0.95 6.78 13.27
CA GLY A 55 1.64 8.05 13.07
C GLY A 55 0.77 9.15 12.50
N GLY A 56 -0.53 9.10 12.72
CA GLY A 56 -1.41 10.11 12.19
C GLY A 56 -1.83 9.90 10.76
N GLY A 57 -1.45 8.77 10.17
CA GLY A 57 -1.79 8.50 8.79
C GLY A 57 -2.19 7.06 8.57
N HIS A 58 -2.25 6.68 7.30
CA HIS A 58 -2.67 5.32 6.97
C HIS A 58 -2.09 4.90 5.62
N VAL A 59 -2.12 3.60 5.39
CA VAL A 59 -1.80 3.02 4.09
C VAL A 59 -2.88 1.99 3.78
N PHE A 60 -3.48 2.09 2.61
CA PHE A 60 -4.48 1.12 2.18
C PHE A 60 -4.00 0.53 0.85
N ILE A 61 -3.99 -0.78 0.76
CA ILE A 61 -3.53 -1.48 -0.44
C ILE A 61 -4.63 -2.37 -0.96
N GLU A 62 -4.89 -2.26 -2.24
CA GLU A 62 -5.86 -3.12 -2.89
C GLU A 62 -5.14 -3.81 -4.04
N VAL A 63 -5.28 -5.11 -4.15
CA VAL A 63 -4.55 -5.90 -5.13
C VAL A 63 -5.52 -6.74 -5.93
N CYS A 64 -5.42 -6.67 -7.24
CA CYS A 64 -6.25 -7.47 -8.14
C CYS A 64 -5.34 -8.31 -9.00
N GLU A 65 -5.79 -9.51 -9.31
CA GLU A 65 -5.04 -10.38 -10.19
C GLU A 65 -5.05 -9.82 -11.60
N LYS A 66 -3.89 -9.83 -12.25
CA LYS A 66 -3.81 -9.37 -13.62
C LYS A 66 -2.80 -10.26 -14.35
N GLY A 67 -3.29 -11.09 -15.25
CA GLY A 67 -2.43 -12.04 -15.94
C GLY A 67 -1.74 -12.93 -14.92
N LYS A 68 -0.42 -12.97 -14.97
CA LYS A 68 0.34 -13.79 -14.02
C LYS A 68 0.77 -12.99 -12.81
N GLY A 69 0.49 -11.72 -12.78
CA GLY A 69 0.90 -10.88 -11.68
C GLY A 69 -0.28 -10.20 -11.03
N ALA A 70 -0.09 -8.96 -10.64
CA ALA A 70 -1.10 -8.22 -9.91
C ALA A 70 -1.08 -6.76 -10.27
N ASP A 71 -2.25 -6.17 -10.16
CA ASP A 71 -2.41 -4.74 -10.31
C ASP A 71 -2.58 -4.22 -8.89
N VAL A 72 -1.71 -3.33 -8.46
CA VAL A 72 -1.66 -2.90 -7.07
C VAL A 72 -2.00 -1.43 -6.98
N ASP A 73 -3.01 -1.11 -6.20
CA ASP A 73 -3.37 0.28 -5.94
C ASP A 73 -3.06 0.58 -4.48
N LEU A 74 -2.42 1.71 -4.26
CA LEU A 74 -2.07 2.11 -2.91
C LEU A 74 -2.60 3.50 -2.64
N GLU A 75 -3.18 3.68 -1.47
CA GLU A 75 -3.65 4.97 -1.04
C GLU A 75 -2.99 5.26 0.29
N THR A 76 -2.45 6.44 0.46
CA THR A 76 -1.77 6.74 1.71
C THR A 76 -1.93 8.18 2.13
N ARG A 77 -1.86 8.38 3.45
CA ARG A 77 -1.81 9.69 4.05
C ARG A 77 -0.63 9.63 4.99
N GLU A 78 0.32 10.52 4.81
CA GLU A 78 1.52 10.64 5.64
C GLU A 78 2.63 9.63 5.38
N TRP A 79 2.37 8.56 4.65
CA TRP A 79 3.38 7.51 4.46
C TRP A 79 3.81 7.37 3.01
N ASP A 80 3.82 8.48 2.26
CA ASP A 80 4.15 8.45 0.83
C ASP A 80 5.53 7.90 0.55
N TYR A 81 6.51 8.31 1.33
CA TYR A 81 7.87 7.87 1.10
C TYR A 81 7.96 6.35 1.24
N GLN A 82 7.34 5.83 2.28
CA GLN A 82 7.37 4.39 2.53
C GLN A 82 6.59 3.62 1.47
N VAL A 83 5.49 4.19 0.99
CA VAL A 83 4.73 3.57 -0.08
C VAL A 83 5.59 3.46 -1.33
N LYS A 84 6.33 4.52 -1.66
CA LYS A 84 7.19 4.49 -2.83
C LYS A 84 8.31 3.47 -2.67
N GLN A 85 8.84 3.34 -1.47
CA GLN A 85 9.85 2.32 -1.21
C GLN A 85 9.28 0.92 -1.40
N PHE A 86 8.07 0.72 -0.91
CA PHE A 86 7.41 -0.58 -1.05
C PHE A 86 7.20 -0.91 -2.53
N MET A 87 6.78 0.08 -3.31
CA MET A 87 6.54 -0.14 -4.73
C MET A 87 7.79 -0.63 -5.45
N ASN A 88 8.95 -0.25 -4.99
CA ASN A 88 10.18 -0.72 -5.58
C ASN A 88 10.50 -2.17 -5.22
N LYS A 89 9.80 -2.74 -4.27
CA LYS A 89 10.04 -4.10 -3.82
C LYS A 89 9.08 -5.11 -4.43
N ILE A 90 8.09 -4.64 -5.13
CA ILE A 90 7.12 -5.51 -5.78
C ILE A 90 7.12 -5.27 -7.31
#